data_567dd6f66c6fc9fefeed3f0ac299e746
#
_entry.id   567dd6f66c6fc9fefeed3f0ac299e746
#
_cell.length_a   1.000
_cell.length_b   1.000
_cell.length_c   1.000
_cell.angle_alpha   90.00
_cell.angle_beta   90.00
_cell.angle_gamma   90.00
#
_symmetry.space_group_name_H-M   'P 1'
#
loop_
_entity.id
_entity.type
_entity.pdbx_description
1 polymer ?
#
loop_
_entity_poly.entity_id
_entity_poly.type
_entity_poly.pdbx_seq_one_letter_code
_entity_poly.pdbx_strand_id
1 'polypeptide(L)'
;LQADHRSVVRSSFRNAGFARVSNISDRQFTFDNQATDIDDIFIFENVIVLIEYTCAQSSGVGEHLKNKKHIFDKILADPVQFLTFLENRFSGITEQLATGYHPQQKIVRIVYCSRHDFDEKYKANVPGPVYMDYPAVRYFAAVSDAVRRSSRHELLHFLNVDNTAVGSAGKITVSTSSNEYSGSLLPEAHSHFDNGFKIVTFYADPEALLRSAYVLRKDGWRDSLNLYQRMISRAKVEGIRAYLKKQKRVFINNIIVTLPPDVRPLNSKHETIDSSTLTQTAAVKIKLPDRPNSIGIIDGQHRVFAYHETADDDSEIALLRVQQNLLVTGIIYPQHLSNIEREKFEARLFLEINSTQTNAKSQLKQAIGLVLEPFASESIAARVLSQLARSGPLQGVVEQHFFDTNTLKTSSIVSF
;
A
#
# COMPACT_ATOMS: atom_id res chain seq x y z
N LEU A 1 18.93 19.28 -5.79
CA LEU A 1 18.54 18.34 -4.72
C LEU A 1 17.09 18.54 -4.31
N GLN A 2 16.68 19.77 -3.90
CA GLN A 2 15.30 20.06 -3.50
C GLN A 2 14.32 19.91 -4.70
N ALA A 3 14.67 20.44 -5.85
CA ALA A 3 13.85 20.31 -7.06
C ALA A 3 13.65 18.84 -7.47
N ASP A 4 14.69 18.03 -7.37
CA ASP A 4 14.61 16.59 -7.67
C ASP A 4 13.70 15.86 -6.67
N HIS A 5 13.83 16.17 -5.38
CA HIS A 5 13.00 15.59 -4.34
C HIS A 5 11.51 15.90 -4.57
N ARG A 6 11.18 17.17 -4.78
CA ARG A 6 9.81 17.60 -5.13
C ARG A 6 9.29 16.93 -6.40
N SER A 7 10.14 16.82 -7.43
CA SER A 7 9.78 16.19 -8.70
C SER A 7 9.38 14.72 -8.53
N VAL A 8 10.13 13.96 -7.73
CA VAL A 8 9.85 12.56 -7.43
C VAL A 8 8.50 12.41 -6.72
N VAL A 9 8.24 13.19 -5.68
CA VAL A 9 6.97 13.15 -4.94
C VAL A 9 5.80 13.57 -5.82
N ARG A 10 5.95 14.67 -6.57
CA ARG A 10 4.94 15.13 -7.53
C ARG A 10 4.58 14.06 -8.55
N SER A 11 5.58 13.34 -9.06
CA SER A 11 5.36 12.23 -9.99
C SER A 11 4.64 11.07 -9.34
N SER A 12 4.97 10.74 -8.09
CA SER A 12 4.32 9.67 -7.33
C SER A 12 2.82 9.93 -7.14
N PHE A 13 2.46 11.13 -6.69
CA PHE A 13 1.05 11.51 -6.54
C PHE A 13 0.30 11.55 -7.88
N ARG A 14 0.88 12.12 -8.93
CA ARG A 14 0.26 12.16 -10.27
C ARG A 14 0.07 10.76 -10.85
N ASN A 15 1.07 9.88 -10.74
CA ASN A 15 0.96 8.50 -11.18
C ASN A 15 -0.15 7.75 -10.44
N ALA A 16 -0.32 8.01 -9.14
CA ALA A 16 -1.41 7.47 -8.33
C ALA A 16 -2.78 8.08 -8.67
N GLY A 17 -2.84 9.09 -9.54
CA GLY A 17 -4.09 9.70 -10.02
C GLY A 17 -4.55 10.92 -9.23
N PHE A 18 -3.68 11.52 -8.41
CA PHE A 18 -3.98 12.79 -7.76
C PHE A 18 -3.72 13.96 -8.72
N ALA A 19 -4.64 14.90 -8.78
CA ALA A 19 -4.48 16.16 -9.48
C ALA A 19 -3.71 17.17 -8.61
N ARG A 20 -2.72 17.86 -9.18
CA ARG A 20 -2.00 18.93 -8.48
C ARG A 20 -2.73 20.26 -8.68
N VAL A 21 -2.97 20.98 -7.59
CA VAL A 21 -3.53 22.32 -7.64
C VAL A 21 -2.47 23.29 -8.19
N SER A 22 -2.86 24.05 -9.19
CA SER A 22 -2.01 25.11 -9.75
C SER A 22 -2.10 26.40 -8.94
N ASN A 23 -1.11 27.28 -9.11
CA ASN A 23 -1.11 28.66 -8.60
C ASN A 23 -1.07 28.88 -7.08
N ILE A 24 -0.71 27.86 -6.28
CA ILE A 24 -0.56 28.02 -4.83
C ILE A 24 0.86 27.71 -4.33
N SER A 25 1.61 26.90 -5.07
CA SER A 25 2.94 26.44 -4.64
C SER A 25 3.89 27.59 -4.30
N ASP A 26 4.52 27.52 -3.13
CA ASP A 26 5.53 28.47 -2.64
C ASP A 26 4.99 29.91 -2.49
N ARG A 27 3.67 30.13 -2.51
CA ARG A 27 3.07 31.44 -2.29
C ARG A 27 2.84 31.67 -0.81
N GLN A 28 3.44 32.75 -0.28
CA GLN A 28 3.22 33.17 1.09
C GLN A 28 1.81 33.74 1.29
N PHE A 29 1.22 33.40 2.42
CA PHE A 29 -0.04 33.96 2.90
C PHE A 29 -0.04 34.06 4.42
N THR A 30 -0.98 34.82 4.96
CA THR A 30 -1.18 34.90 6.41
C THR A 30 -2.51 34.23 6.75
N PHE A 31 -2.46 33.20 7.59
CA PHE A 31 -3.63 32.50 8.11
C PHE A 31 -3.55 32.52 9.65
N ASP A 32 -4.63 32.87 10.31
CA ASP A 32 -4.70 33.02 11.77
C ASP A 32 -3.52 33.84 12.38
N ASN A 33 -3.24 35.00 11.76
CA ASN A 33 -2.16 35.93 12.10
C ASN A 33 -0.73 35.37 11.96
N GLN A 34 -0.54 34.24 11.33
CA GLN A 34 0.78 33.65 11.06
C GLN A 34 1.07 33.61 9.57
N ALA A 35 2.22 34.17 9.18
CA ALA A 35 2.73 34.04 7.82
C ALA A 35 3.21 32.61 7.57
N THR A 36 2.78 32.02 6.48
CA THR A 36 3.14 30.65 6.07
C THR A 36 3.02 30.49 4.56
N ASP A 37 3.37 29.33 4.08
CA ASP A 37 3.20 28.86 2.71
C ASP A 37 2.85 27.37 2.71
N ILE A 38 2.43 26.86 1.56
CA ILE A 38 2.26 25.43 1.28
C ILE A 38 2.99 25.14 -0.03
N ASP A 39 3.85 24.16 0.01
CA ASP A 39 4.66 23.80 -1.14
C ASP A 39 3.87 23.18 -2.29
N ASP A 40 2.96 22.25 -1.99
CA ASP A 40 2.06 21.64 -2.98
C ASP A 40 0.72 21.24 -2.36
N ILE A 41 -0.32 21.23 -3.20
CA ILE A 41 -1.63 20.64 -2.87
C ILE A 41 -1.96 19.61 -3.94
N PHE A 42 -2.38 18.42 -3.51
CA PHE A 42 -2.86 17.35 -4.37
C PHE A 42 -4.27 16.95 -3.99
N ILE A 43 -5.08 16.61 -4.98
CA ILE A 43 -6.50 16.27 -4.80
C ILE A 43 -6.82 14.98 -5.51
N PHE A 44 -7.53 14.11 -4.80
CA PHE A 44 -8.19 12.96 -5.38
C PHE A 44 -9.58 12.82 -4.75
N GLU A 45 -10.62 12.94 -5.56
CA GLU A 45 -12.01 12.99 -5.10
C GLU A 45 -12.20 14.06 -4.01
N ASN A 46 -12.64 13.67 -2.81
CA ASN A 46 -12.79 14.54 -1.64
C ASN A 46 -11.54 14.62 -0.74
N VAL A 47 -10.44 13.96 -1.13
CA VAL A 47 -9.19 13.97 -0.35
C VAL A 47 -8.28 15.08 -0.85
N ILE A 48 -7.88 15.96 0.06
CA ILE A 48 -7.01 17.12 -0.17
C ILE A 48 -5.73 16.91 0.65
N VAL A 49 -4.60 16.80 -0.04
CA VAL A 49 -3.28 16.55 0.57
C VAL A 49 -2.43 17.80 0.44
N LEU A 50 -2.10 18.40 1.58
CA LEU A 50 -1.20 19.54 1.69
C LEU A 50 0.20 19.01 1.94
N ILE A 51 1.17 19.38 1.10
CA ILE A 51 2.54 18.87 1.22
C ILE A 51 3.48 20.00 1.58
N GLU A 52 4.30 19.75 2.59
CA GLU A 52 5.45 20.56 3.01
C GLU A 52 6.72 19.76 2.79
N TYR A 53 7.68 20.31 2.05
CA TYR A 53 8.95 19.63 1.75
C TYR A 53 10.09 20.16 2.61
N THR A 54 10.97 19.27 3.04
CA THR A 54 12.23 19.66 3.65
C THR A 54 13.40 18.85 3.11
N CYS A 55 14.52 19.53 2.90
CA CYS A 55 15.83 18.91 2.65
C CYS A 55 16.79 19.17 3.82
N ALA A 56 16.29 19.69 4.92
CA ALA A 56 17.07 19.91 6.13
C ALA A 56 17.53 18.58 6.72
N GLN A 57 18.74 18.56 7.29
CA GLN A 57 19.20 17.45 8.11
C GLN A 57 18.52 17.46 9.48
N SER A 58 18.65 16.39 10.23
CA SER A 58 17.91 16.11 11.47
C SER A 58 17.79 17.32 12.43
N SER A 59 18.87 18.10 12.63
CA SER A 59 18.85 19.29 13.50
C SER A 59 17.95 20.42 12.99
N GLY A 60 17.92 20.64 11.68
CA GLY A 60 17.08 21.67 11.04
C GLY A 60 15.62 21.29 10.93
N VAL A 61 15.31 19.98 10.87
CA VAL A 61 13.92 19.48 10.78
C VAL A 61 13.11 19.88 12.01
N GLY A 62 13.69 19.77 13.22
CA GLY A 62 13.00 20.11 14.46
C GLY A 62 12.60 21.57 14.57
N GLU A 63 13.45 22.48 14.12
CA GLU A 63 13.14 23.92 14.08
C GLU A 63 12.07 24.23 13.04
N HIS A 64 12.19 23.68 11.85
CA HIS A 64 11.19 23.84 10.79
C HIS A 64 9.81 23.34 11.22
N LEU A 65 9.72 22.15 11.81
CA LEU A 65 8.48 21.60 12.34
C LEU A 65 7.89 22.45 13.47
N LYS A 66 8.72 22.96 14.36
CA LYS A 66 8.28 23.87 15.44
C LYS A 66 7.62 25.12 14.88
N ASN A 67 8.19 25.69 13.81
CA ASN A 67 7.66 26.89 13.16
C ASN A 67 6.33 26.61 12.44
N LYS A 68 6.17 25.43 11.86
CA LYS A 68 4.93 25.01 11.14
C LYS A 68 3.85 24.43 12.05
N LYS A 69 4.19 24.01 13.27
CA LYS A 69 3.27 23.31 14.19
C LYS A 69 1.95 24.04 14.39
N HIS A 70 2.02 25.33 14.73
CA HIS A 70 0.80 26.12 15.01
C HIS A 70 -0.16 26.12 13.81
N ILE A 71 0.36 26.30 12.60
CA ILE A 71 -0.44 26.30 11.38
C ILE A 71 -1.01 24.90 11.10
N PHE A 72 -0.23 23.84 11.26
CA PHE A 72 -0.71 22.47 11.10
C PHE A 72 -1.85 22.15 12.07
N ASP A 73 -1.68 22.51 13.34
CA ASP A 73 -2.70 22.30 14.37
C ASP A 73 -4.00 23.07 14.01
N LYS A 74 -3.91 24.31 13.52
CA LYS A 74 -5.06 25.12 13.10
C LYS A 74 -5.78 24.55 11.88
N ILE A 75 -5.03 24.15 10.86
CA ILE A 75 -5.59 23.52 9.64
C ILE A 75 -6.33 22.23 9.98
N LEU A 76 -5.75 21.41 10.85
CA LEU A 76 -6.34 20.12 11.23
C LEU A 76 -7.51 20.27 12.20
N ALA A 77 -7.54 21.33 13.02
CA ALA A 77 -8.66 21.64 13.91
C ALA A 77 -9.91 22.11 13.15
N ASP A 78 -9.74 22.93 12.11
CA ASP A 78 -10.85 23.38 11.26
C ASP A 78 -10.44 23.40 9.77
N PRO A 79 -10.45 22.24 9.12
CA PRO A 79 -10.13 22.14 7.71
C PRO A 79 -11.07 22.94 6.80
N VAL A 80 -12.34 23.07 7.20
CA VAL A 80 -13.34 23.82 6.40
C VAL A 80 -13.01 25.30 6.38
N GLN A 81 -12.70 25.89 7.52
CA GLN A 81 -12.29 27.29 7.62
C GLN A 81 -11.04 27.55 6.77
N PHE A 82 -10.06 26.65 6.85
CA PHE A 82 -8.83 26.80 6.06
C PHE A 82 -9.07 26.71 4.56
N LEU A 83 -9.87 25.75 4.09
CA LEU A 83 -10.22 25.64 2.66
C LEU A 83 -10.98 26.86 2.16
N THR A 84 -11.94 27.37 2.93
CA THR A 84 -12.67 28.61 2.63
C THR A 84 -11.72 29.82 2.55
N PHE A 85 -10.74 29.89 3.45
CA PHE A 85 -9.69 30.92 3.39
C PHE A 85 -8.89 30.83 2.09
N LEU A 86 -8.46 29.63 1.67
CA LEU A 86 -7.73 29.44 0.41
C LEU A 86 -8.57 29.86 -0.80
N GLU A 87 -9.84 29.47 -0.84
CA GLU A 87 -10.78 29.82 -1.91
C GLU A 87 -10.96 31.34 -2.05
N ASN A 88 -11.03 32.05 -0.94
CA ASN A 88 -11.13 33.50 -0.92
C ASN A 88 -9.81 34.23 -1.27
N ARG A 89 -8.67 33.61 -0.92
CA ARG A 89 -7.34 34.23 -1.07
C ARG A 89 -6.74 34.06 -2.44
N PHE A 90 -7.01 32.93 -3.11
CA PHE A 90 -6.39 32.57 -4.38
C PHE A 90 -7.46 32.37 -5.45
N SER A 91 -7.48 33.26 -6.45
CA SER A 91 -8.42 33.17 -7.57
C SER A 91 -8.19 31.88 -8.39
N GLY A 92 -9.26 31.21 -8.80
CA GLY A 92 -9.21 29.98 -9.61
C GLY A 92 -8.83 28.74 -8.84
N ILE A 93 -8.74 28.78 -7.49
CA ILE A 93 -8.47 27.61 -6.67
C ILE A 93 -9.75 26.85 -6.34
N THR A 94 -10.87 27.54 -6.22
CA THR A 94 -12.17 26.96 -5.87
C THR A 94 -12.55 25.82 -6.81
N GLU A 95 -12.34 25.99 -8.11
CA GLU A 95 -12.63 25.01 -9.14
C GLU A 95 -11.74 23.74 -9.03
N GLN A 96 -10.60 23.87 -8.35
CA GLN A 96 -9.61 22.80 -8.17
C GLN A 96 -9.76 22.08 -6.82
N LEU A 97 -10.42 22.71 -5.81
CA LEU A 97 -10.51 22.18 -4.45
C LEU A 97 -11.71 21.23 -4.25
N ALA A 98 -11.68 20.07 -4.90
CA ALA A 98 -12.70 19.02 -4.73
C ALA A 98 -14.13 19.56 -4.87
N THR A 99 -14.40 20.24 -5.99
CA THR A 99 -15.74 20.73 -6.36
C THR A 99 -16.73 19.58 -6.47
N GLY A 100 -17.93 19.77 -5.98
CA GLY A 100 -18.99 18.75 -5.95
C GLY A 100 -19.07 17.96 -4.65
N TYR A 101 -18.17 18.23 -3.69
CA TYR A 101 -18.24 17.68 -2.33
C TYR A 101 -18.62 18.78 -1.34
N HIS A 102 -19.51 18.44 -0.41
CA HIS A 102 -19.84 19.34 0.70
C HIS A 102 -18.57 19.59 1.55
N PRO A 103 -18.35 20.82 2.08
CA PRO A 103 -17.15 21.11 2.87
C PRO A 103 -16.81 20.09 3.96
N GLN A 104 -17.82 19.57 4.69
CA GLN A 104 -17.64 18.57 5.73
C GLN A 104 -17.30 17.15 5.20
N GLN A 105 -17.46 16.90 3.91
CA GLN A 105 -17.04 15.64 3.28
C GLN A 105 -15.57 15.67 2.83
N LYS A 106 -14.97 16.86 2.76
CA LYS A 106 -13.58 17.03 2.35
C LYS A 106 -12.64 16.52 3.44
N ILE A 107 -11.71 15.64 3.07
CA ILE A 107 -10.71 15.04 3.97
C ILE A 107 -9.39 15.75 3.71
N VAL A 108 -8.93 16.53 4.68
CA VAL A 108 -7.63 17.21 4.60
C VAL A 108 -6.56 16.38 5.29
N ARG A 109 -5.41 16.20 4.64
CA ARG A 109 -4.21 15.59 5.22
C ARG A 109 -3.02 16.49 4.97
N ILE A 110 -2.17 16.61 5.97
CA ILE A 110 -0.88 17.30 5.86
C ILE A 110 0.20 16.23 5.77
N VAL A 111 1.04 16.32 4.75
CA VAL A 111 2.21 15.45 4.58
C VAL A 111 3.46 16.29 4.78
N TYR A 112 4.25 15.95 5.79
CA TYR A 112 5.57 16.52 5.98
C TYR A 112 6.59 15.59 5.32
N CYS A 113 7.12 16.02 4.20
CA CYS A 113 7.94 15.20 3.31
C CYS A 113 9.42 15.57 3.43
N SER A 114 10.25 14.65 3.92
CA SER A 114 11.68 14.86 4.12
C SER A 114 12.54 14.10 3.11
N ARG A 115 13.66 14.73 2.76
CA ARG A 115 14.76 14.11 2.01
C ARG A 115 15.61 13.18 2.90
N HIS A 116 15.45 13.26 4.22
CA HIS A 116 16.19 12.51 5.23
C HIS A 116 15.23 11.81 6.19
N ASP A 117 15.75 10.88 6.99
CA ASP A 117 15.00 10.21 8.03
C ASP A 117 14.61 11.18 9.14
N PHE A 118 13.50 10.89 9.82
CA PHE A 118 13.02 11.65 10.97
C PHE A 118 13.49 11.02 12.27
N ASP A 119 13.84 11.89 13.23
CA ASP A 119 13.94 11.48 14.63
C ASP A 119 12.51 11.37 15.22
N GLU A 120 12.20 10.25 15.86
CA GLU A 120 10.87 9.97 16.43
C GLU A 120 10.40 11.04 17.42
N LYS A 121 11.32 11.71 18.12
CA LYS A 121 10.98 12.83 19.00
C LYS A 121 10.28 13.99 18.28
N TYR A 122 10.61 14.22 17.01
CA TYR A 122 9.96 15.29 16.23
C TYR A 122 8.53 14.92 15.84
N LYS A 123 8.31 13.66 15.48
CA LYS A 123 6.96 13.14 15.21
C LYS A 123 6.08 13.23 16.47
N ALA A 124 6.62 12.86 17.63
CA ALA A 124 5.91 12.93 18.90
C ALA A 124 5.54 14.37 19.28
N ASN A 125 6.40 15.36 18.99
CA ASN A 125 6.16 16.77 19.29
C ASN A 125 5.15 17.44 18.35
N VAL A 126 4.97 16.92 17.13
CA VAL A 126 4.05 17.44 16.11
C VAL A 126 3.27 16.26 15.51
N PRO A 127 2.27 15.69 16.22
CA PRO A 127 1.63 14.42 15.84
C PRO A 127 0.62 14.56 14.69
N GLY A 128 0.26 15.77 14.25
CA GLY A 128 -0.79 15.99 13.25
C GLY A 128 -0.46 15.54 11.83
N PRO A 129 0.72 15.85 11.27
CA PRO A 129 1.08 15.48 9.91
C PRO A 129 1.35 13.98 9.74
N VAL A 130 1.15 13.50 8.51
CA VAL A 130 1.70 12.22 8.04
C VAL A 130 3.17 12.46 7.63
N TYR A 131 4.08 11.68 8.17
CA TYR A 131 5.51 11.83 7.92
C TYR A 131 5.96 10.92 6.78
N MET A 132 6.40 11.53 5.68
CA MET A 132 6.96 10.84 4.51
C MET A 132 8.47 11.06 4.47
N ASP A 133 9.22 10.14 5.03
CA ASP A 133 10.68 10.13 4.97
C ASP A 133 11.21 9.68 3.60
N TYR A 134 12.53 9.74 3.41
CA TYR A 134 13.12 9.39 2.12
C TYR A 134 12.87 7.94 1.69
N PRO A 135 12.93 6.92 2.55
CA PRO A 135 12.52 5.56 2.21
C PRO A 135 11.09 5.46 1.69
N ALA A 136 10.13 6.11 2.36
CA ALA A 136 8.72 6.14 1.92
C ALA A 136 8.58 6.84 0.55
N VAL A 137 9.29 7.95 0.34
CA VAL A 137 9.33 8.63 -0.97
C VAL A 137 9.83 7.68 -2.07
N ARG A 138 10.92 6.98 -1.83
CA ARG A 138 11.50 6.02 -2.79
C ARG A 138 10.56 4.84 -3.05
N TYR A 139 9.90 4.37 -2.00
CA TYR A 139 8.91 3.31 -2.09
C TYR A 139 7.74 3.71 -3.01
N PHE A 140 7.06 4.83 -2.71
CA PHE A 140 5.92 5.29 -3.50
C PHE A 140 6.32 5.70 -4.92
N ALA A 141 7.54 6.20 -5.13
CA ALA A 141 8.07 6.44 -6.46
C ALA A 141 8.15 5.16 -7.28
N ALA A 142 8.73 4.10 -6.71
CA ALA A 142 8.87 2.81 -7.39
C ALA A 142 7.52 2.12 -7.63
N VAL A 143 6.62 2.11 -6.65
CA VAL A 143 5.29 1.49 -6.78
C VAL A 143 4.43 2.24 -7.78
N SER A 144 4.34 3.57 -7.66
CA SER A 144 3.51 4.38 -8.57
C SER A 144 4.05 4.39 -10.01
N ASP A 145 5.35 4.27 -10.19
CA ASP A 145 5.93 4.09 -11.53
C ASP A 145 5.57 2.73 -12.14
N ALA A 146 5.54 1.68 -11.33
CA ALA A 146 5.26 0.32 -11.79
C ALA A 146 3.77 0.04 -12.03
N VAL A 147 2.86 0.58 -11.22
CA VAL A 147 1.42 0.20 -11.23
C VAL A 147 0.46 1.39 -11.32
N ARG A 148 0.97 2.56 -11.58
CA ARG A 148 0.23 3.79 -11.88
C ARG A 148 -0.94 4.02 -10.89
N ARG A 149 -2.16 4.22 -11.40
CA ARG A 149 -3.36 4.51 -10.58
C ARG A 149 -3.66 3.43 -9.53
N SER A 150 -3.27 2.19 -9.78
CA SER A 150 -3.48 1.10 -8.82
C SER A 150 -2.62 1.23 -7.54
N SER A 151 -1.61 2.12 -7.52
CA SER A 151 -0.87 2.47 -6.30
C SER A 151 -1.65 3.36 -5.32
N ARG A 152 -2.74 3.96 -5.79
CA ARG A 152 -3.54 4.93 -5.04
C ARG A 152 -4.08 4.38 -3.72
N HIS A 153 -4.56 3.15 -3.71
CA HIS A 153 -5.14 2.54 -2.51
C HIS A 153 -4.09 2.38 -1.39
N GLU A 154 -2.86 2.07 -1.76
CA GLU A 154 -1.76 1.98 -0.80
C GLU A 154 -1.31 3.37 -0.32
N LEU A 155 -1.28 4.36 -1.22
CA LEU A 155 -0.98 5.75 -0.86
C LEU A 155 -2.05 6.35 0.07
N LEU A 156 -3.34 6.11 -0.19
CA LEU A 156 -4.43 6.53 0.70
C LEU A 156 -4.31 5.89 2.08
N HIS A 157 -3.93 4.61 2.15
CA HIS A 157 -3.67 3.94 3.43
C HIS A 157 -2.49 4.58 4.19
N PHE A 158 -1.40 4.89 3.49
CA PHE A 158 -0.27 5.64 4.07
C PHE A 158 -0.71 7.00 4.63
N LEU A 159 -1.61 7.68 3.93
CA LEU A 159 -2.17 8.97 4.36
C LEU A 159 -3.19 8.84 5.51
N ASN A 160 -3.41 7.67 6.07
CA ASN A 160 -4.42 7.39 7.08
C ASN A 160 -5.83 7.84 6.63
N VAL A 161 -6.13 7.63 5.35
CA VAL A 161 -7.46 7.87 4.79
C VAL A 161 -8.20 6.55 4.69
N ASP A 162 -9.37 6.49 5.32
CA ASP A 162 -10.28 5.37 5.12
C ASP A 162 -10.80 5.40 3.68
N ASN A 163 -10.48 4.37 2.91
CA ASN A 163 -10.90 4.28 1.52
C ASN A 163 -12.42 4.27 1.34
N THR A 164 -13.18 3.87 2.36
CA THR A 164 -14.66 3.91 2.36
C THR A 164 -15.20 5.33 2.47
N ALA A 165 -14.40 6.27 2.98
CA ALA A 165 -14.74 7.68 3.08
C ALA A 165 -14.35 8.48 1.82
N VAL A 166 -13.66 7.86 0.86
CA VAL A 166 -13.24 8.50 -0.38
C VAL A 166 -14.39 8.46 -1.39
N GLY A 167 -14.67 9.61 -1.99
CA GLY A 167 -15.82 9.77 -2.86
C GLY A 167 -17.08 10.19 -2.07
N SER A 168 -18.16 10.51 -2.76
CA SER A 168 -19.40 10.87 -2.07
C SER A 168 -20.14 9.63 -1.61
N ALA A 169 -20.73 9.66 -0.44
CA ALA A 169 -21.73 8.71 0.02
C ALA A 169 -22.96 8.61 -0.92
N GLY A 170 -23.08 9.52 -1.88
CA GLY A 170 -24.15 9.52 -2.88
C GLY A 170 -23.71 9.00 -4.27
N LYS A 171 -22.41 8.91 -4.54
CA LYS A 171 -21.89 8.15 -5.67
C LYS A 171 -21.66 6.70 -5.23
N ILE A 172 -22.74 6.00 -5.01
CA ILE A 172 -22.70 4.54 -5.11
C ILE A 172 -22.27 4.29 -6.57
N THR A 173 -20.98 4.14 -6.79
CA THR A 173 -20.53 3.39 -7.95
C THR A 173 -21.08 2.01 -7.67
N VAL A 174 -22.25 1.74 -8.20
CA VAL A 174 -22.74 0.38 -8.33
C VAL A 174 -21.68 -0.28 -9.18
N SER A 175 -20.72 -0.94 -8.52
CA SER A 175 -19.85 -1.87 -9.21
C SER A 175 -20.79 -2.87 -9.86
N THR A 176 -20.89 -2.79 -11.16
CA THR A 176 -21.69 -3.74 -11.96
C THR A 176 -21.08 -5.13 -11.93
N SER A 177 -19.86 -5.28 -11.43
CA SER A 177 -19.26 -6.58 -11.13
C SER A 177 -19.79 -7.06 -9.77
N SER A 178 -20.59 -8.10 -9.79
CA SER A 178 -20.88 -8.90 -8.60
C SER A 178 -19.53 -9.44 -8.10
N ASN A 179 -19.07 -8.99 -6.91
CA ASN A 179 -17.88 -9.55 -6.27
C ASN A 179 -18.11 -10.99 -5.75
N GLU A 180 -19.10 -11.67 -6.32
CA GLU A 180 -19.47 -13.05 -6.00
C GLU A 180 -19.00 -14.00 -7.10
N TYR A 181 -18.19 -14.96 -6.72
CA TYR A 181 -17.57 -15.93 -7.62
C TYR A 181 -17.98 -17.36 -7.29
N SER A 182 -18.19 -18.17 -8.32
CA SER A 182 -18.34 -19.61 -8.15
C SER A 182 -16.98 -20.26 -7.95
N GLY A 183 -16.89 -21.16 -6.98
CA GLY A 183 -15.64 -21.83 -6.64
C GLY A 183 -15.85 -23.17 -5.96
N SER A 184 -14.79 -23.70 -5.39
CA SER A 184 -14.76 -24.95 -4.65
C SER A 184 -14.15 -24.72 -3.26
N LEU A 185 -14.72 -25.37 -2.25
CA LEU A 185 -14.22 -25.41 -0.88
C LEU A 185 -13.62 -26.79 -0.60
N LEU A 186 -12.38 -26.83 -0.15
CA LEU A 186 -11.72 -28.05 0.24
C LEU A 186 -12.15 -28.47 1.65
N PRO A 187 -12.40 -29.79 1.93
CA PRO A 187 -12.62 -30.26 3.29
C PRO A 187 -11.43 -29.93 4.18
N GLU A 188 -11.70 -29.53 5.42
CA GLU A 188 -10.64 -29.17 6.38
C GLU A 188 -9.69 -30.35 6.64
N ALA A 189 -10.25 -31.56 6.78
CA ALA A 189 -9.48 -32.80 6.94
C ALA A 189 -8.55 -33.12 5.74
N HIS A 190 -8.79 -32.57 4.55
CA HIS A 190 -7.95 -32.79 3.37
C HIS A 190 -6.89 -31.70 3.20
N SER A 191 -7.06 -30.52 3.79
CA SER A 191 -6.09 -29.43 3.67
C SER A 191 -4.93 -29.57 4.64
N HIS A 192 -5.17 -30.19 5.81
CA HIS A 192 -4.22 -30.30 6.93
C HIS A 192 -3.64 -28.96 7.41
N PHE A 193 -4.34 -27.85 7.13
CA PHE A 193 -4.05 -26.57 7.80
C PHE A 193 -4.59 -26.62 9.24
N ASP A 194 -4.11 -25.68 10.08
CA ASP A 194 -4.61 -25.53 11.44
C ASP A 194 -6.14 -25.33 11.47
N ASN A 195 -6.79 -25.70 12.55
CA ASN A 195 -8.24 -25.67 12.70
C ASN A 195 -8.85 -24.30 12.38
N GLY A 196 -9.89 -24.32 11.54
CA GLY A 196 -10.67 -23.13 11.16
C GLY A 196 -10.13 -22.38 9.95
N PHE A 197 -8.97 -22.73 9.38
CA PHE A 197 -8.57 -22.27 8.05
C PHE A 197 -9.42 -22.94 6.99
N LYS A 198 -9.84 -22.19 5.97
CA LYS A 198 -10.61 -22.72 4.85
C LYS A 198 -9.89 -22.45 3.53
N ILE A 199 -9.75 -23.46 2.70
CA ILE A 199 -9.11 -23.36 1.39
C ILE A 199 -10.17 -23.35 0.31
N VAL A 200 -10.16 -22.32 -0.50
CA VAL A 200 -11.09 -22.11 -1.62
C VAL A 200 -10.35 -21.89 -2.93
N THR A 201 -10.94 -22.32 -4.03
CA THR A 201 -10.44 -22.01 -5.39
C THR A 201 -11.56 -21.40 -6.20
N PHE A 202 -11.27 -20.36 -6.96
CA PHE A 202 -12.24 -19.64 -7.80
C PHE A 202 -11.55 -18.84 -8.89
N TYR A 203 -12.34 -18.35 -9.84
CA TYR A 203 -11.87 -17.40 -10.85
C TYR A 203 -12.39 -16.02 -10.51
N ALA A 204 -11.47 -15.03 -10.36
CA ALA A 204 -11.81 -13.64 -10.08
C ALA A 204 -11.34 -12.72 -11.19
N ASP A 205 -12.09 -11.66 -11.47
CA ASP A 205 -11.63 -10.62 -12.37
C ASP A 205 -10.47 -9.82 -11.76
N PRO A 206 -9.53 -9.37 -12.60
CA PRO A 206 -8.39 -8.59 -12.12
C PRO A 206 -8.78 -7.27 -11.45
N GLU A 207 -9.92 -6.68 -11.81
CA GLU A 207 -10.36 -5.39 -11.25
C GLU A 207 -10.70 -5.52 -9.77
N ALA A 208 -11.44 -6.56 -9.37
CA ALA A 208 -11.74 -6.82 -7.96
C ALA A 208 -10.48 -7.05 -7.13
N LEU A 209 -9.50 -7.80 -7.69
CA LEU A 209 -8.22 -8.03 -7.03
C LEU A 209 -7.40 -6.74 -6.89
N LEU A 210 -7.32 -5.91 -7.94
CA LEU A 210 -6.60 -4.64 -7.91
C LEU A 210 -7.15 -3.66 -6.86
N ARG A 211 -8.48 -3.64 -6.66
CA ARG A 211 -9.12 -2.77 -5.66
C ARG A 211 -8.90 -3.22 -4.22
N SER A 212 -8.88 -4.53 -4.00
CA SER A 212 -8.94 -5.10 -2.65
C SER A 212 -7.59 -5.61 -2.14
N ALA A 213 -6.60 -5.81 -3.01
CA ALA A 213 -5.35 -6.45 -2.66
C ALA A 213 -4.35 -5.55 -1.94
N TYR A 214 -3.59 -6.15 -1.03
CA TYR A 214 -2.35 -5.61 -0.49
C TYR A 214 -1.19 -6.59 -0.66
N VAL A 215 0.03 -6.07 -0.56
CA VAL A 215 1.26 -6.86 -0.60
C VAL A 215 2.18 -6.38 0.52
N LEU A 216 2.72 -7.30 1.32
CA LEU A 216 3.66 -6.99 2.39
C LEU A 216 5.09 -6.87 1.82
N ARG A 217 5.35 -5.76 1.10
CA ARG A 217 6.65 -5.51 0.48
C ARG A 217 7.67 -5.01 1.48
N LYS A 218 8.87 -5.57 1.42
CA LYS A 218 10.03 -5.07 2.17
C LYS A 218 10.34 -3.63 1.74
N ASP A 219 10.86 -2.83 2.66
CA ASP A 219 11.22 -1.43 2.47
C ASP A 219 10.04 -0.51 2.12
N GLY A 220 8.83 -0.92 2.47
CA GLY A 220 7.66 -0.07 2.46
C GLY A 220 7.69 0.96 3.60
N TRP A 221 6.61 1.72 3.69
CA TRP A 221 6.39 2.72 4.73
C TRP A 221 5.94 2.11 6.09
N ARG A 222 5.62 0.82 6.11
CA ARG A 222 5.23 0.09 7.31
C ARG A 222 6.46 -0.35 8.10
N ASP A 223 6.27 -0.73 9.34
CA ASP A 223 7.38 -1.25 10.16
C ASP A 223 8.05 -2.45 9.46
N SER A 224 9.36 -2.34 9.29
CA SER A 224 10.14 -3.25 8.43
C SER A 224 10.26 -4.69 8.95
N LEU A 225 9.90 -4.95 10.21
CA LEU A 225 10.08 -6.26 10.82
C LEU A 225 9.16 -7.34 10.23
N ASN A 226 8.01 -6.96 9.67
CA ASN A 226 7.00 -7.88 9.16
C ASN A 226 6.90 -7.89 7.63
N LEU A 227 7.82 -7.25 6.93
CA LEU A 227 7.79 -7.10 5.48
C LEU A 227 8.86 -8.00 4.84
N TYR A 228 8.45 -8.84 3.91
CA TYR A 228 9.31 -9.87 3.31
C TYR A 228 9.22 -9.97 1.79
N GLN A 229 8.13 -9.50 1.17
CA GLN A 229 7.98 -9.56 -0.28
C GLN A 229 8.86 -8.52 -0.97
N ARG A 230 9.34 -8.85 -2.15
CA ARG A 230 10.17 -7.93 -2.95
C ARG A 230 9.32 -6.78 -3.51
N MET A 231 10.01 -5.67 -3.75
CA MET A 231 9.46 -4.57 -4.54
C MET A 231 8.92 -5.07 -5.86
N ILE A 232 7.83 -4.46 -6.31
CA ILE A 232 7.26 -4.74 -7.62
C ILE A 232 8.23 -4.29 -8.71
N SER A 233 8.43 -5.15 -9.71
CA SER A 233 9.32 -4.85 -10.83
C SER A 233 8.50 -4.34 -12.02
N ARG A 234 8.70 -3.07 -12.39
CA ARG A 234 8.09 -2.47 -13.58
C ARG A 234 8.36 -3.31 -14.83
N ALA A 235 9.60 -3.74 -15.04
CA ALA A 235 9.98 -4.54 -16.21
C ALA A 235 9.18 -5.86 -16.30
N LYS A 236 8.95 -6.53 -15.15
CA LYS A 236 8.12 -7.73 -15.13
C LYS A 236 6.64 -7.44 -15.40
N VAL A 237 6.12 -6.36 -14.82
CA VAL A 237 4.74 -5.91 -15.06
C VAL A 237 4.53 -5.61 -16.54
N GLU A 238 5.41 -4.81 -17.15
CA GLU A 238 5.33 -4.45 -18.57
C GLU A 238 5.52 -5.67 -19.48
N GLY A 239 6.40 -6.61 -19.12
CA GLY A 239 6.58 -7.86 -19.86
C GLY A 239 5.29 -8.70 -19.89
N ILE A 240 4.58 -8.80 -18.76
CA ILE A 240 3.29 -9.50 -18.68
C ILE A 240 2.21 -8.72 -19.44
N ARG A 241 2.17 -7.38 -19.36
CA ARG A 241 1.23 -6.55 -20.15
C ARG A 241 1.43 -6.76 -21.65
N ALA A 242 2.66 -6.76 -22.13
CA ALA A 242 2.99 -7.03 -23.53
C ALA A 242 2.50 -8.43 -23.97
N TYR A 243 2.69 -9.44 -23.10
CA TYR A 243 2.16 -10.78 -23.32
C TYR A 243 0.63 -10.78 -23.42
N LEU A 244 -0.08 -10.15 -22.48
CA LEU A 244 -1.54 -10.06 -22.45
C LEU A 244 -2.07 -9.41 -23.74
N LYS A 245 -1.49 -8.31 -24.18
CA LYS A 245 -1.84 -7.61 -25.42
C LYS A 245 -1.63 -8.48 -26.65
N LYS A 246 -0.46 -9.16 -26.74
CA LYS A 246 -0.10 -10.00 -27.88
C LYS A 246 -0.94 -11.25 -27.97
N GLN A 247 -1.17 -11.93 -26.84
CA GLN A 247 -1.84 -13.24 -26.82
C GLN A 247 -3.35 -13.15 -26.62
N LYS A 248 -3.86 -12.03 -26.12
CA LYS A 248 -5.28 -11.81 -25.78
C LYS A 248 -5.88 -12.88 -24.85
N ARG A 249 -5.04 -13.62 -24.14
CA ARG A 249 -5.42 -14.68 -23.21
C ARG A 249 -4.88 -14.45 -21.82
N VAL A 250 -5.60 -14.97 -20.81
CA VAL A 250 -5.21 -14.91 -19.40
C VAL A 250 -3.88 -15.65 -19.15
N PHE A 251 -3.18 -15.20 -18.14
CA PHE A 251 -2.01 -15.89 -17.63
C PHE A 251 -2.45 -17.05 -16.72
N ILE A 252 -2.16 -18.30 -17.11
CA ILE A 252 -2.74 -19.52 -16.50
C ILE A 252 -2.26 -19.78 -15.07
N ASN A 253 -1.13 -19.22 -14.66
CA ASN A 253 -0.58 -19.45 -13.33
C ASN A 253 -1.52 -18.96 -12.22
N ASN A 254 -1.62 -19.76 -11.17
CA ASN A 254 -2.44 -19.49 -9.98
C ASN A 254 -2.00 -18.22 -9.22
N ILE A 255 -2.96 -17.49 -8.68
CA ILE A 255 -2.74 -16.40 -7.70
C ILE A 255 -3.05 -16.95 -6.33
N ILE A 256 -2.12 -16.84 -5.39
CA ILE A 256 -2.33 -17.32 -4.01
C ILE A 256 -2.58 -16.11 -3.12
N VAL A 257 -3.71 -16.13 -2.43
CA VAL A 257 -4.15 -15.01 -1.57
C VAL A 257 -4.59 -15.49 -0.19
N THR A 258 -4.47 -14.61 0.79
CA THR A 258 -5.15 -14.74 2.07
C THR A 258 -6.42 -13.89 2.05
N LEU A 259 -7.47 -14.39 2.66
CA LEU A 259 -8.79 -13.79 2.70
C LEU A 259 -9.20 -13.52 4.16
N PRO A 260 -9.82 -12.39 4.44
CA PRO A 260 -10.27 -12.08 5.80
C PRO A 260 -11.39 -13.02 6.27
N PRO A 261 -11.60 -13.17 7.58
CA PRO A 261 -12.52 -14.15 8.16
C PRO A 261 -14.00 -13.87 7.90
N ASP A 262 -14.35 -12.69 7.40
CA ASP A 262 -15.72 -12.35 6.98
C ASP A 262 -16.07 -12.87 5.58
N VAL A 263 -15.09 -13.34 4.81
CA VAL A 263 -15.36 -14.10 3.58
C VAL A 263 -15.94 -15.46 3.95
N ARG A 264 -17.17 -15.72 3.49
CA ARG A 264 -17.91 -16.96 3.80
C ARG A 264 -18.15 -17.75 2.53
N PRO A 265 -17.74 -19.03 2.49
CA PRO A 265 -18.16 -19.94 1.43
C PRO A 265 -19.65 -20.27 1.62
N LEU A 266 -20.46 -19.98 0.61
CA LEU A 266 -21.92 -20.15 0.66
C LEU A 266 -22.35 -21.28 -0.29
N ASN A 267 -23.37 -22.03 0.09
CA ASN A 267 -24.05 -22.98 -0.80
C ASN A 267 -25.00 -22.26 -1.76
N SER A 268 -25.71 -23.01 -2.60
CA SER A 268 -26.69 -22.48 -3.54
C SER A 268 -27.89 -21.79 -2.89
N LYS A 269 -28.12 -22.00 -1.59
CA LYS A 269 -29.15 -21.34 -0.77
C LYS A 269 -28.62 -20.12 0.00
N HIS A 270 -27.37 -19.69 -0.28
CA HIS A 270 -26.68 -18.62 0.47
C HIS A 270 -26.42 -18.91 1.96
N GLU A 271 -26.38 -20.19 2.34
CA GLU A 271 -26.01 -20.59 3.71
C GLU A 271 -24.51 -20.88 3.78
N THR A 272 -23.86 -20.53 4.89
CA THR A 272 -22.42 -20.79 5.10
C THR A 272 -22.18 -22.30 5.22
N ILE A 273 -21.21 -22.81 4.46
CA ILE A 273 -20.77 -24.20 4.56
C ILE A 273 -19.68 -24.31 5.61
N ASP A 274 -19.82 -25.29 6.50
CA ASP A 274 -18.78 -25.66 7.45
C ASP A 274 -17.83 -26.68 6.80
N SER A 275 -16.56 -26.28 6.58
CA SER A 275 -15.53 -27.11 5.97
C SER A 275 -15.13 -28.32 6.82
N SER A 276 -15.35 -28.27 8.15
CA SER A 276 -15.03 -29.35 9.09
C SER A 276 -15.94 -30.57 8.91
N THR A 277 -17.14 -30.37 8.40
CA THR A 277 -18.14 -31.44 8.18
C THR A 277 -18.06 -32.08 6.80
N LEU A 278 -17.26 -31.49 5.90
CA LEU A 278 -17.14 -31.97 4.53
C LEU A 278 -16.25 -33.23 4.43
N THR A 279 -16.69 -34.19 3.65
CA THR A 279 -15.95 -35.41 3.29
C THR A 279 -15.41 -35.37 1.86
N GLN A 280 -15.86 -34.41 1.06
CA GLN A 280 -15.40 -34.17 -0.32
C GLN A 280 -15.51 -32.68 -0.64
N THR A 281 -14.80 -32.25 -1.68
CA THR A 281 -14.82 -30.88 -2.17
C THR A 281 -16.24 -30.43 -2.51
N ALA A 282 -16.65 -29.27 -2.00
CA ALA A 282 -17.99 -28.73 -2.21
C ALA A 282 -17.96 -27.51 -3.14
N ALA A 283 -18.95 -27.40 -4.02
CA ALA A 283 -19.18 -26.19 -4.81
C ALA A 283 -19.70 -25.07 -3.92
N VAL A 284 -19.11 -23.87 -4.05
CA VAL A 284 -19.45 -22.71 -3.22
C VAL A 284 -19.58 -21.42 -4.03
N LYS A 285 -20.29 -20.46 -3.43
CA LYS A 285 -20.24 -19.03 -3.80
C LYS A 285 -19.34 -18.31 -2.83
N ILE A 286 -18.43 -17.47 -3.34
CA ILE A 286 -17.46 -16.71 -2.56
C ILE A 286 -17.67 -15.25 -2.90
N LYS A 287 -18.04 -14.45 -1.89
CA LYS A 287 -18.15 -13.00 -2.03
C LYS A 287 -16.86 -12.37 -1.51
N LEU A 288 -16.09 -11.75 -2.41
CA LEU A 288 -14.89 -11.00 -2.03
C LEU A 288 -15.26 -9.69 -1.35
N PRO A 289 -14.44 -9.22 -0.39
CA PRO A 289 -14.66 -7.93 0.24
C PRO A 289 -14.49 -6.79 -0.78
N ASP A 290 -15.40 -5.84 -0.76
CA ASP A 290 -15.32 -4.62 -1.58
C ASP A 290 -14.66 -3.47 -0.80
N ARG A 291 -13.58 -3.80 -0.11
CA ARG A 291 -12.78 -2.83 0.64
C ARG A 291 -11.29 -2.98 0.29
N PRO A 292 -10.58 -1.87 0.09
CA PRO A 292 -9.15 -1.90 -0.18
C PRO A 292 -8.35 -2.54 0.96
N ASN A 293 -7.16 -3.06 0.63
CA ASN A 293 -6.21 -3.65 1.56
C ASN A 293 -6.79 -4.78 2.44
N SER A 294 -7.70 -5.58 1.89
CA SER A 294 -8.35 -6.68 2.60
C SER A 294 -7.91 -8.07 2.15
N ILE A 295 -7.33 -8.20 0.97
CA ILE A 295 -6.85 -9.46 0.38
C ILE A 295 -5.33 -9.44 0.31
N GLY A 296 -4.66 -10.32 1.04
CA GLY A 296 -3.20 -10.43 1.02
C GLY A 296 -2.73 -11.25 -0.18
N ILE A 297 -1.96 -10.68 -1.11
CA ILE A 297 -1.35 -11.46 -2.20
C ILE A 297 -0.06 -12.09 -1.68
N ILE A 298 -0.04 -13.40 -1.60
CA ILE A 298 1.14 -14.19 -1.22
C ILE A 298 2.00 -14.49 -2.45
N ASP A 299 1.39 -14.96 -3.54
CA ASP A 299 2.06 -15.11 -4.83
C ASP A 299 1.22 -14.57 -5.97
N GLY A 300 1.89 -14.04 -6.99
CA GLY A 300 1.24 -13.55 -8.20
C GLY A 300 1.08 -12.04 -8.30
N GLN A 301 1.71 -11.22 -7.44
CA GLN A 301 1.56 -9.76 -7.48
C GLN A 301 1.80 -9.17 -8.87
N HIS A 302 2.84 -9.59 -9.62
CA HIS A 302 3.12 -9.06 -10.96
C HIS A 302 2.02 -9.43 -11.96
N ARG A 303 1.36 -10.59 -11.80
CA ARG A 303 0.26 -11.04 -12.66
C ARG A 303 -1.02 -10.21 -12.43
N VAL A 304 -1.35 -9.93 -11.18
CA VAL A 304 -2.49 -9.06 -10.83
C VAL A 304 -2.20 -7.62 -11.27
N PHE A 305 -1.05 -7.09 -10.90
CA PHE A 305 -0.70 -5.69 -11.22
C PHE A 305 -0.37 -5.45 -12.71
N ALA A 306 -0.21 -6.48 -13.53
CA ALA A 306 -0.14 -6.32 -14.98
C ALA A 306 -1.43 -5.75 -15.60
N TYR A 307 -2.56 -5.87 -14.92
CA TYR A 307 -3.83 -5.27 -15.31
C TYR A 307 -4.05 -3.85 -14.76
N HIS A 308 -3.02 -3.21 -14.20
CA HIS A 308 -3.14 -1.89 -13.56
C HIS A 308 -3.70 -0.82 -14.49
N GLU A 309 -4.35 0.18 -13.88
CA GLU A 309 -4.90 1.34 -14.56
C GLU A 309 -3.80 2.37 -14.86
N THR A 310 -3.84 2.98 -16.05
CA THR A 310 -3.00 4.10 -16.45
C THR A 310 -3.81 5.40 -16.53
N ALA A 311 -3.12 6.54 -16.67
CA ALA A 311 -3.79 7.84 -16.78
C ALA A 311 -4.68 7.92 -18.03
N ASP A 312 -4.18 7.41 -19.16
CA ASP A 312 -4.86 7.44 -20.46
C ASP A 312 -5.63 6.15 -20.76
N ASP A 313 -5.92 5.38 -19.77
CA ASP A 313 -6.43 4.01 -19.71
C ASP A 313 -6.14 3.20 -20.98
N ASP A 314 -5.08 2.41 -20.94
CA ASP A 314 -4.71 1.49 -22.00
C ASP A 314 -5.92 0.61 -22.37
N SER A 315 -6.64 0.99 -23.43
CA SER A 315 -7.95 0.42 -23.79
C SER A 315 -7.91 -1.10 -23.97
N GLU A 316 -6.80 -1.66 -24.45
CA GLU A 316 -6.63 -3.10 -24.58
C GLU A 316 -6.56 -3.78 -23.21
N ILE A 317 -5.80 -3.25 -22.28
CA ILE A 317 -5.72 -3.79 -20.92
C ILE A 317 -7.00 -3.53 -20.13
N ALA A 318 -7.64 -2.38 -20.34
CA ALA A 318 -8.93 -2.09 -19.72
C ALA A 318 -9.98 -3.12 -20.11
N LEU A 319 -10.05 -3.48 -21.41
CA LEU A 319 -10.94 -4.52 -21.91
C LEU A 319 -10.59 -5.90 -21.32
N LEU A 320 -9.32 -6.28 -21.31
CA LEU A 320 -8.87 -7.56 -20.74
C LEU A 320 -9.11 -7.64 -19.23
N ARG A 321 -9.01 -6.52 -18.51
CA ARG A 321 -9.29 -6.43 -17.07
C ARG A 321 -10.73 -6.83 -16.72
N VAL A 322 -11.69 -6.49 -17.58
CA VAL A 322 -13.12 -6.81 -17.40
C VAL A 322 -13.47 -8.21 -17.93
N GLN A 323 -12.81 -8.65 -19.00
CA GLN A 323 -13.15 -9.90 -19.69
C GLN A 323 -12.45 -11.14 -19.14
N GLN A 324 -11.26 -10.98 -18.57
CA GLN A 324 -10.44 -12.09 -18.13
C GLN A 324 -10.66 -12.39 -16.64
N ASN A 325 -10.47 -13.66 -16.28
CA ASN A 325 -10.54 -14.12 -14.91
C ASN A 325 -9.24 -14.85 -14.56
N LEU A 326 -8.68 -14.52 -13.41
CA LEU A 326 -7.49 -15.15 -12.86
C LEU A 326 -7.88 -16.29 -11.92
N LEU A 327 -7.20 -17.43 -12.04
CA LEU A 327 -7.36 -18.52 -11.09
C LEU A 327 -6.75 -18.11 -9.74
N VAL A 328 -7.57 -18.19 -8.69
CA VAL A 328 -7.20 -17.80 -7.33
C VAL A 328 -7.34 -19.02 -6.41
N THR A 329 -6.32 -19.26 -5.60
CA THR A 329 -6.43 -20.08 -4.38
C THR A 329 -6.44 -19.13 -3.19
N GLY A 330 -7.54 -19.12 -2.46
CA GLY A 330 -7.76 -18.29 -1.29
C GLY A 330 -7.70 -19.10 0.00
N ILE A 331 -6.97 -18.58 0.99
CA ILE A 331 -6.92 -19.12 2.33
C ILE A 331 -7.66 -18.17 3.25
N ILE A 332 -8.82 -18.58 3.72
CA ILE A 332 -9.67 -17.79 4.63
C ILE A 332 -9.19 -18.01 6.06
N TYR A 333 -8.91 -16.93 6.76
CA TYR A 333 -8.51 -16.97 8.17
C TYR A 333 -9.64 -17.38 9.11
N PRO A 334 -9.34 -18.11 10.20
CA PRO A 334 -10.26 -18.24 11.31
C PRO A 334 -10.47 -16.88 12.02
N GLN A 335 -11.63 -16.69 12.63
CA GLN A 335 -12.01 -15.41 13.24
C GLN A 335 -11.14 -14.99 14.45
N HIS A 336 -10.59 -15.95 15.17
CA HIS A 336 -9.84 -15.70 16.40
C HIS A 336 -8.40 -15.23 16.19
N LEU A 337 -7.84 -15.30 14.96
CA LEU A 337 -6.47 -14.90 14.70
C LEU A 337 -6.26 -13.39 14.83
N SER A 338 -5.28 -13.02 15.63
CA SER A 338 -4.78 -11.65 15.72
C SER A 338 -4.06 -11.22 14.43
N ASN A 339 -3.88 -9.92 14.23
CA ASN A 339 -3.15 -9.41 13.06
C ASN A 339 -1.71 -9.91 13.02
N ILE A 340 -1.03 -10.02 14.17
CA ILE A 340 0.36 -10.53 14.27
C ILE A 340 0.43 -12.00 13.83
N GLU A 341 -0.55 -12.82 14.23
CA GLU A 341 -0.60 -14.23 13.82
C GLU A 341 -0.86 -14.38 12.32
N ARG A 342 -1.72 -13.52 11.74
CA ARG A 342 -1.94 -13.48 10.29
C ARG A 342 -0.67 -13.13 9.52
N GLU A 343 0.05 -12.11 9.95
CA GLU A 343 1.32 -11.71 9.33
C GLU A 343 2.36 -12.85 9.41
N LYS A 344 2.47 -13.53 10.55
CA LYS A 344 3.33 -14.70 10.70
C LYS A 344 2.92 -15.85 9.79
N PHE A 345 1.63 -16.11 9.66
CA PHE A 345 1.11 -17.12 8.76
C PHE A 345 1.45 -16.80 7.30
N GLU A 346 1.21 -15.56 6.86
CA GLU A 346 1.54 -15.11 5.51
C GLU A 346 3.04 -15.24 5.21
N ALA A 347 3.89 -14.88 6.17
CA ALA A 347 5.33 -14.99 6.03
C ALA A 347 5.81 -16.47 5.88
N ARG A 348 5.24 -17.37 6.66
CA ARG A 348 5.52 -18.82 6.55
C ARG A 348 5.08 -19.35 5.19
N LEU A 349 3.85 -19.09 4.81
CA LEU A 349 3.29 -19.53 3.53
C LEU A 349 4.08 -18.99 2.33
N PHE A 350 4.48 -17.72 2.38
CA PHE A 350 5.33 -17.13 1.35
C PHE A 350 6.69 -17.82 1.25
N LEU A 351 7.33 -18.14 2.40
CA LEU A 351 8.59 -18.87 2.43
C LEU A 351 8.43 -20.27 1.83
N GLU A 352 7.42 -21.01 2.24
CA GLU A 352 7.12 -22.35 1.76
C GLU A 352 6.97 -22.38 0.23
N ILE A 353 6.12 -21.50 -0.32
CA ILE A 353 5.90 -21.42 -1.76
C ILE A 353 7.18 -21.07 -2.53
N ASN A 354 7.97 -20.12 -2.01
CA ASN A 354 9.16 -19.65 -2.72
C ASN A 354 10.41 -20.53 -2.48
N SER A 355 10.48 -21.28 -1.37
CA SER A 355 11.62 -22.17 -1.09
C SER A 355 11.58 -23.45 -1.91
N THR A 356 10.40 -23.92 -2.29
CA THR A 356 10.20 -25.12 -3.11
C THR A 356 10.48 -24.87 -4.60
N GLN A 357 10.34 -23.64 -5.08
CA GLN A 357 10.53 -23.30 -6.50
C GLN A 357 11.97 -22.96 -6.87
N THR A 358 12.73 -22.36 -5.96
CA THR A 358 14.16 -22.03 -6.11
C THR A 358 14.76 -21.91 -4.71
N ASN A 359 16.06 -22.21 -4.54
CA ASN A 359 16.73 -21.92 -3.26
C ASN A 359 16.48 -20.47 -2.86
N ALA A 360 15.61 -20.25 -1.86
CA ALA A 360 15.29 -18.93 -1.39
C ALA A 360 16.58 -18.19 -1.00
N LYS A 361 16.77 -16.99 -1.56
CA LYS A 361 17.99 -16.20 -1.28
C LYS A 361 18.12 -15.97 0.22
N SER A 362 19.33 -16.01 0.74
CA SER A 362 19.62 -15.84 2.17
C SER A 362 18.98 -14.59 2.79
N GLN A 363 18.91 -13.47 2.06
CA GLN A 363 18.21 -12.25 2.49
C GLN A 363 16.71 -12.47 2.74
N LEU A 364 16.05 -13.27 1.92
CA LEU A 364 14.63 -13.57 2.09
C LEU A 364 14.40 -14.44 3.32
N LYS A 365 15.22 -15.49 3.49
CA LYS A 365 15.17 -16.35 4.68
C LYS A 365 15.39 -15.54 5.96
N GLN A 366 16.37 -14.63 5.95
CA GLN A 366 16.67 -13.75 7.08
C GLN A 366 15.51 -12.81 7.40
N ALA A 367 14.91 -12.15 6.37
CA ALA A 367 13.79 -11.26 6.58
C ALA A 367 12.57 -12.00 7.17
N ILE A 368 12.31 -13.22 6.73
CA ILE A 368 11.24 -14.06 7.27
C ILE A 368 11.58 -14.56 8.67
N GLY A 369 12.84 -14.94 8.91
CA GLY A 369 13.32 -15.32 10.25
C GLY A 369 13.06 -14.24 11.31
N LEU A 370 13.24 -12.96 10.95
CA LEU A 370 12.92 -11.82 11.84
C LEU A 370 11.44 -11.80 12.29
N VAL A 371 10.54 -12.28 11.45
CA VAL A 371 9.10 -12.37 11.75
C VAL A 371 8.75 -13.62 12.54
N LEU A 372 9.28 -14.77 12.12
CA LEU A 372 8.91 -16.07 12.66
C LEU A 372 9.63 -16.40 13.97
N GLU A 373 10.93 -16.11 14.04
CA GLU A 373 11.83 -16.45 15.13
C GLU A 373 12.61 -15.22 15.62
N PRO A 374 11.91 -14.23 16.19
CA PRO A 374 12.49 -12.93 16.51
C PRO A 374 13.62 -12.98 17.54
N PHE A 375 13.72 -14.07 18.31
CA PHE A 375 14.73 -14.29 19.36
C PHE A 375 15.83 -15.28 18.96
N ALA A 376 15.80 -15.83 17.73
CA ALA A 376 16.92 -16.61 17.22
C ALA A 376 18.17 -15.73 17.10
N SER A 377 19.36 -16.32 17.30
CA SER A 377 20.64 -15.60 17.27
C SER A 377 20.85 -14.83 15.97
N GLU A 378 20.49 -15.40 14.83
CA GLU A 378 20.54 -14.76 13.51
C GLU A 378 19.60 -13.55 13.41
N SER A 379 18.39 -13.67 13.97
CA SER A 379 17.41 -12.59 14.00
C SER A 379 17.85 -11.44 14.91
N ILE A 380 18.42 -11.74 16.06
CA ILE A 380 19.00 -10.76 16.98
C ILE A 380 20.18 -10.05 16.30
N ALA A 381 21.10 -10.79 15.70
CA ALA A 381 22.22 -10.22 14.96
C ALA A 381 21.79 -9.32 13.81
N ALA A 382 20.79 -9.73 13.04
CA ALA A 382 20.24 -8.92 11.95
C ALA A 382 19.60 -7.61 12.46
N ARG A 383 18.90 -7.64 13.60
CA ARG A 383 18.34 -6.44 14.25
C ARG A 383 19.43 -5.48 14.74
N VAL A 384 20.46 -6.03 15.40
CA VAL A 384 21.59 -5.23 15.86
C VAL A 384 22.29 -4.55 14.68
N LEU A 385 22.57 -5.28 13.61
CA LEU A 385 23.17 -4.71 12.39
C LEU A 385 22.29 -3.63 11.78
N SER A 386 20.98 -3.87 11.67
CA SER A 386 20.03 -2.88 11.17
C SER A 386 20.03 -1.62 12.03
N GLN A 387 20.07 -1.74 13.37
CA GLN A 387 20.14 -0.61 14.27
C GLN A 387 21.45 0.19 14.11
N LEU A 388 22.59 -0.51 14.03
CA LEU A 388 23.90 0.12 13.83
C LEU A 388 24.03 0.78 12.45
N ALA A 389 23.32 0.27 11.46
CA ALA A 389 23.31 0.85 10.11
C ALA A 389 22.34 2.04 9.98
N ARG A 390 21.24 2.05 10.76
CA ARG A 390 20.25 3.13 10.74
C ARG A 390 20.76 4.41 11.42
N SER A 391 21.37 4.28 12.59
CA SER A 391 21.77 5.43 13.44
C SER A 391 23.12 5.24 14.14
N GLY A 392 23.99 4.38 13.61
CA GLY A 392 25.26 4.01 14.23
C GLY A 392 26.45 3.98 13.26
N PRO A 393 27.55 3.36 13.69
CA PRO A 393 28.82 3.35 12.93
C PRO A 393 28.78 2.61 11.59
N LEU A 394 27.72 1.84 11.30
CA LEU A 394 27.57 1.13 10.04
C LEU A 394 26.63 1.85 9.06
N GLN A 395 26.27 3.09 9.33
CA GLN A 395 25.46 3.91 8.43
C GLN A 395 26.16 4.09 7.08
N GLY A 396 25.46 3.76 6.00
CA GLY A 396 26.00 3.79 4.63
C GLY A 396 26.93 2.63 4.27
N VAL A 397 27.24 1.72 5.22
CA VAL A 397 28.09 0.54 4.98
C VAL A 397 27.24 -0.71 4.67
N VAL A 398 26.13 -0.87 5.38
CA VAL A 398 25.23 -2.03 5.26
C VAL A 398 23.94 -1.64 4.55
N GLU A 399 23.50 -2.48 3.61
CA GLU A 399 22.23 -2.29 2.88
C GLU A 399 21.04 -2.20 3.86
N GLN A 400 20.34 -1.08 3.81
CA GLN A 400 19.11 -0.85 4.56
C GLN A 400 17.88 -0.87 3.67
N HIS A 401 18.01 -0.36 2.44
CA HIS A 401 16.90 -0.17 1.51
C HIS A 401 17.19 -0.79 0.15
N PHE A 402 16.15 -1.12 -0.59
CA PHE A 402 16.23 -1.72 -1.93
C PHE A 402 16.95 -0.85 -2.98
N PHE A 403 17.11 0.43 -2.70
CA PHE A 403 17.77 1.40 -3.58
C PHE A 403 19.21 1.73 -3.15
N ASP A 404 19.72 1.12 -2.08
CA ASP A 404 21.10 1.31 -1.65
C ASP A 404 22.05 0.65 -2.66
N THR A 405 23.14 1.36 -2.98
CA THR A 405 24.17 0.90 -3.90
C THR A 405 25.52 0.90 -3.21
N ASN A 406 26.38 -0.05 -3.59
CA ASN A 406 27.73 -0.21 -3.05
C ASN A 406 27.77 -0.50 -1.53
N THR A 407 26.75 -1.15 -0.99
CA THR A 407 26.65 -1.53 0.42
C THR A 407 26.76 -3.04 0.61
N LEU A 408 27.17 -3.46 1.81
CA LEU A 408 27.22 -4.87 2.19
C LEU A 408 25.81 -5.38 2.53
N LYS A 409 25.48 -6.57 2.08
CA LYS A 409 24.21 -7.21 2.42
C LYS A 409 24.24 -7.72 3.86
N THR A 410 23.20 -7.44 4.63
CA THR A 410 23.05 -7.94 6.01
C THR A 410 23.21 -9.47 6.05
N SER A 411 22.66 -10.19 5.08
CA SER A 411 22.76 -11.65 4.98
C SER A 411 24.18 -12.17 4.75
N SER A 412 25.09 -11.34 4.22
CA SER A 412 26.50 -11.72 4.06
C SER A 412 27.29 -11.61 5.36
N ILE A 413 26.78 -10.86 6.34
CA ILE A 413 27.41 -10.65 7.64
C ILE A 413 26.87 -11.63 8.67
N VAL A 414 25.56 -11.87 8.69
CA VAL A 414 24.88 -12.72 9.69
C VAL A 414 25.09 -14.22 9.44
N SER A 415 25.52 -14.61 8.22
CA SER A 415 25.79 -16.02 7.88
C SER A 415 27.15 -16.52 8.39
N PHE A 416 27.90 -15.69 9.06
CA PHE A 416 29.13 -16.05 9.75
C PHE A 416 28.83 -16.17 11.25
#